data_59b0817752fbd0a4adaca8ff3bc83cd0
#
_entry.id   59b0817752fbd0a4adaca8ff3bc83cd0
#
_cell.length_a   1.000
_cell.length_b   1.000
_cell.length_c   1.000
_cell.angle_alpha   90.00
_cell.angle_beta   90.00
_cell.angle_gamma   90.00
#
_symmetry.space_group_name_H-M   'P 1'
#
loop_
_entity.id
_entity.type
_entity.pdbx_description
1 polymer ?
#
loop_
_entity_poly.entity_id
_entity_poly.type
_entity_poly.pdbx_seq_one_letter_code
_entity_poly.pdbx_strand_id
1 'polypeptide(L)' 'MTTIELRETRHLAVGDTLVSVSGSNYEITKLARVGRGIRVHYVADDGAAGRFTAAPEAVSRVLAGGHDSPARHVA' A
#
# COMPACT_ATOMS: atom_id res chain seq x y z
N MET A 1 -13.28 -4.79 -12.71
CA MET A 1 -13.00 -5.85 -11.72
C MET A 1 -11.70 -5.56 -10.99
N THR A 2 -11.71 -5.72 -9.69
CA THR A 2 -10.53 -5.44 -8.89
C THR A 2 -9.64 -6.67 -8.82
N THR A 3 -8.35 -6.46 -9.02
CA THR A 3 -7.38 -7.52 -9.02
C THR A 3 -6.37 -7.30 -7.91
N ILE A 4 -5.98 -8.38 -7.25
CA ILE A 4 -4.93 -8.35 -6.24
C ILE A 4 -3.62 -8.73 -6.92
N GLU A 5 -2.60 -7.90 -6.74
CA GLU A 5 -1.28 -8.25 -7.22
C GLU A 5 -0.28 -8.21 -6.07
N LEU A 6 0.78 -8.96 -6.21
CA LEU A 6 1.86 -8.96 -5.22
C LEU A 6 2.89 -7.93 -5.64
N ARG A 7 3.33 -7.12 -4.68
CA ARG A 7 4.30 -6.06 -4.97
C ARG A 7 5.29 -5.97 -3.82
N GLU A 8 6.57 -5.79 -4.17
CA GLU A 8 7.59 -5.61 -3.15
C GLU A 8 7.44 -4.24 -2.50
N THR A 9 7.82 -4.16 -1.23
CA THR A 9 7.68 -2.92 -0.47
C THR A 9 8.35 -1.74 -1.17
N ARG A 10 9.50 -1.98 -1.77
CA ARG A 10 10.25 -0.90 -2.45
C ARG A 10 9.52 -0.34 -3.66
N HIS A 11 8.49 -1.04 -4.14
CA HIS A 11 7.72 -0.60 -5.30
C HIS A 11 6.36 -0.02 -4.90
N LEU A 12 6.09 0.08 -3.61
CA LEU A 12 4.85 0.68 -3.16
C LEU A 12 4.90 2.20 -3.32
N ALA A 13 3.74 2.79 -3.50
CA ALA A 13 3.63 4.24 -3.66
C ALA A 13 2.49 4.76 -2.79
N VAL A 14 2.59 6.02 -2.41
CA VAL A 14 1.49 6.68 -1.70
C VAL A 14 0.25 6.64 -2.58
N GLY A 15 -0.87 6.25 -1.98
CA GLY A 15 -2.12 6.09 -2.70
C GLY A 15 -2.43 4.64 -3.06
N ASP A 16 -1.42 3.76 -2.97
CA ASP A 16 -1.69 2.34 -3.18
C ASP A 16 -2.56 1.80 -2.04
N THR A 17 -3.36 0.79 -2.34
CA THR A 17 -4.21 0.15 -1.35
C THR A 17 -3.68 -1.24 -1.06
N LEU A 18 -3.32 -1.47 0.19
CA LEU A 18 -2.92 -2.79 0.66
C LEU A 18 -4.16 -3.58 1.05
N VAL A 19 -4.11 -4.89 0.87
CA VAL A 19 -5.23 -5.77 1.20
C VAL A 19 -4.75 -6.84 2.16
N SER A 20 -5.39 -6.94 3.31
CA SER A 20 -5.04 -7.98 4.27
C SER A 20 -5.65 -9.31 3.85
N VAL A 21 -5.20 -10.37 4.51
CA VAL A 21 -5.73 -11.70 4.24
C VAL A 21 -7.23 -11.75 4.52
N SER A 22 -7.69 -10.98 5.48
CA SER A 22 -9.12 -10.94 5.83
C SER A 22 -9.93 -10.07 4.89
N GLY A 23 -9.29 -9.38 3.94
CA GLY A 23 -10.00 -8.54 3.00
C GLY A 23 -10.10 -7.08 3.38
N SER A 24 -9.47 -6.68 4.47
CA SER A 24 -9.47 -5.26 4.86
C SER A 24 -8.53 -4.47 3.97
N ASN A 25 -8.91 -3.23 3.68
CA ASN A 25 -8.12 -2.35 2.83
C ASN A 25 -7.43 -1.28 3.66
N TYR A 26 -6.21 -0.95 3.25
CA TYR A 26 -5.39 0.06 3.93
C TYR A 26 -4.75 0.93 2.87
N GLU A 27 -5.01 2.22 2.92
CA GLU A 27 -4.44 3.15 1.95
C GLU A 27 -3.11 3.68 2.46
N ILE A 28 -2.07 3.60 1.64
CA ILE A 28 -0.75 4.10 2.00
C ILE A 28 -0.75 5.61 1.93
N THR A 29 -0.40 6.24 3.04
CA THR A 29 -0.37 7.70 3.13
C THR A 29 1.04 8.27 3.15
N LYS A 30 2.03 7.46 3.54
CA LYS A 30 3.40 7.94 3.61
C LYS A 30 4.36 6.75 3.58
N LEU A 31 5.50 6.95 2.95
CA LEU A 31 6.57 5.96 2.91
C LEU A 31 7.85 6.64 3.38
N ALA A 32 8.60 5.96 4.23
CA ALA A 32 9.84 6.50 4.76
C ALA A 32 10.88 5.41 4.87
N ARG A 33 12.14 5.78 4.63
CA ARG A 33 13.23 4.86 4.79
C ARG A 33 13.65 4.83 6.25
N VAL A 34 13.78 3.64 6.82
CA VAL A 34 14.18 3.47 8.21
C VAL A 34 15.22 2.37 8.25
N GLY A 35 16.48 2.74 8.43
CA GLY A 35 17.55 1.77 8.39
C GLY A 35 17.55 1.04 7.06
N ARG A 36 17.45 -0.28 7.10
CA ARG A 36 17.42 -1.10 5.90
C ARG A 36 16.00 -1.41 5.45
N GLY A 37 15.01 -0.90 6.18
CA GLY A 37 13.62 -1.18 5.87
C GLY A 37 12.90 0.03 5.35
N ILE A 38 11.62 -0.17 5.08
CA ILE A 38 10.75 0.89 4.62
C ILE A 38 9.56 0.92 5.58
N ARG A 39 9.31 2.09 6.17
CA ARG A 39 8.15 2.28 7.03
C ARG A 39 6.97 2.71 6.18
N VAL A 40 5.89 1.97 6.29
CA VAL A 40 4.68 2.22 5.53
C VAL A 40 3.62 2.75 6.50
N HIS A 41 3.16 3.96 6.26
CA HIS A 41 2.06 4.55 7.02
C HIS A 41 0.78 4.36 6.23
N TYR A 42 -0.29 4.01 6.91
CA TYR A 42 -1.55 3.72 6.22
C TYR A 42 -2.74 4.17 7.05
N VAL A 43 -3.89 4.25 6.37
CA VAL A 43 -5.17 4.50 7.00
C VAL A 43 -6.12 3.39 6.57
N ALA A 44 -6.78 2.76 7.54
CA ALA A 44 -7.73 1.69 7.28
C ALA A 44 -9.08 2.26 6.86
N ASP A 45 -9.96 1.38 6.39
CA ASP A 45 -11.28 1.79 5.93
C ASP A 45 -12.08 2.53 7.02
N ASP A 46 -11.87 2.17 8.27
CA ASP A 46 -12.58 2.80 9.38
C ASP A 46 -11.90 4.08 9.86
N GLY A 47 -10.86 4.52 9.16
CA GLY A 47 -10.15 5.73 9.51
C GLY A 47 -9.00 5.55 10.48
N ALA A 48 -8.78 4.35 10.97
CA ALA A 48 -7.71 4.10 11.92
C ALA A 48 -6.35 4.17 11.20
N ALA A 49 -5.44 4.95 11.75
CA ALA A 49 -4.11 5.08 11.18
C ALA A 49 -3.16 4.08 11.82
N GLY A 50 -2.20 3.60 11.04
CA GLY A 50 -1.20 2.69 11.56
C GLY A 50 0.06 2.75 10.71
N ARG A 51 1.03 1.93 11.10
CA ARG A 51 2.27 1.84 10.35
C ARG A 51 2.93 0.50 10.61
N PHE A 52 3.77 0.10 9.67
CA PHE A 52 4.63 -1.08 9.85
C PHE A 52 5.92 -0.83 9.09
N THR A 53 6.95 -1.61 9.43
CA THR A 53 8.22 -1.53 8.73
C THR A 53 8.50 -2.89 8.10
N ALA A 54 8.89 -2.88 6.86
CA ALA A 54 9.16 -4.12 6.12
C ALA A 54 10.44 -3.99 5.32
N ALA A 55 11.05 -5.13 5.01
CA ALA A 55 12.21 -5.16 4.15
C ALA A 55 11.81 -4.71 2.74
N PRO A 56 12.73 -4.11 1.98
CA PRO A 56 12.39 -3.64 0.62
C PRO A 56 11.90 -4.76 -0.30
N GLU A 57 12.35 -5.97 -0.09
CA GLU A 57 11.96 -7.10 -0.93
C GLU A 57 10.76 -7.86 -0.38
N ALA A 58 10.24 -7.49 0.78
CA ALA A 58 9.05 -8.14 1.31
C ALA A 58 7.86 -7.84 0.42
N VAL A 59 6.99 -8.83 0.25
CA VAL A 59 5.88 -8.75 -0.70
C VAL A 59 4.58 -8.47 0.02
N SER A 60 3.80 -7.56 -0.53
CA SER A 60 2.49 -7.20 0.00
C SER A 60 1.44 -7.37 -1.09
N ARG A 61 0.18 -7.53 -0.65
CA ARG A 61 -0.95 -7.66 -1.54
C ARG A 61 -1.53 -6.27 -1.78
N VAL A 62 -1.69 -5.90 -3.03
CA VAL A 62 -2.09 -4.56 -3.43
C VAL A 62 -3.26 -4.67 -4.40
N LEU A 63 -4.22 -3.76 -4.27
CA LEU A 63 -5.29 -3.66 -5.25
C LEU A 63 -4.73 -3.01 -6.51
N ALA A 64 -4.78 -3.74 -7.60
CA ALA A 64 -4.18 -3.25 -8.83
C ALA A 64 -5.17 -2.55 -9.75
N GLY A 65 -6.40 -3.03 -9.78
CA GLY A 65 -7.34 -2.52 -10.78
C GLY A 65 -8.01 -1.21 -10.43
N GLY A 66 -8.49 -1.12 -9.20
CA GLY A 66 -9.35 0.00 -8.83
C GLY A 66 -8.68 1.35 -8.87
N HIS A 67 -7.41 1.41 -8.61
CA HIS A 67 -6.72 2.69 -8.52
C HIS A 67 -6.10 3.13 -9.83
N ASP A 68 -6.32 2.39 -10.87
CA ASP A 68 -5.87 2.82 -12.18
C ASP A 68 -6.66 4.01 -12.66
N SER A 69 -7.48 4.54 -11.80
CA SER A 69 -8.30 5.67 -12.16
C SER A 69 -7.45 6.78 -12.74
N PRO A 70 -7.97 7.49 -13.71
CA PRO A 70 -7.25 8.59 -14.36
C PRO A 70 -6.79 9.65 -13.38
N ALA A 71 -7.51 9.81 -12.29
CA ALA A 71 -7.16 10.83 -11.32
C ALA A 71 -5.74 10.65 -10.80
N ARG A 72 -5.29 9.43 -10.66
CA ARG A 72 -3.95 9.19 -10.16
C ARG A 72 -2.89 9.58 -11.17
N HIS A 73 -3.17 9.33 -12.41
CA HIS A 73 -2.18 9.58 -13.46
C HIS A 73 -2.08 11.04 -13.81
N VAL A 74 -3.19 11.71 -13.69
CA VAL A 74 -3.23 13.12 -14.08
C VAL A 74 -2.55 13.99 -13.05
N ALA A 75 -2.57 13.56 -11.83
CA ALA A 75 -2.03 14.37 -10.74
C ALA A 75 -0.54 14.63 -10.90
#